data_c17648b95846faed2b4dc172a667917e
#
_entry.id   c17648b95846faed2b4dc172a667917e
#
_cell.length_a   1.000
_cell.length_b   1.000
_cell.length_c   1.000
_cell.angle_alpha   90.00
_cell.angle_beta   90.00
_cell.angle_gamma   90.00
#
_symmetry.space_group_name_H-M   'P 1'
#
loop_
_entity.id
_entity.type
_entity.pdbx_description
1 polymer ?
#
loop_
_entity_poly.entity_id
_entity_poly.type
_entity_poly.pdbx_seq_one_letter_code
_entity_poly.pdbx_strand_id
1 'polypeptide(L)'
;LTVVSLVAYNGLQNQAKTSAAKSTVDSVAKKAELYNTEEGKYPDGISKLTGADTNKSYYIAGTNVTDLGTASPTSGAKTTEVKYEKCGSGDPTGAKISYYNYSENKIETRVVGICPAPAP
;
A
#
# COMPACT_ATOMS: atom_id res chain seq x y z
N LEU A 1 -10.33 -12.44 -34.52
CA LEU A 1 -9.52 -11.21 -34.28
C LEU A 1 -10.05 -10.40 -33.13
N THR A 2 -11.38 -10.15 -33.10
CA THR A 2 -12.01 -9.35 -32.06
C THR A 2 -11.84 -9.97 -30.67
N VAL A 3 -11.98 -11.29 -30.56
CA VAL A 3 -11.84 -11.99 -29.29
C VAL A 3 -10.42 -11.88 -28.76
N VAL A 4 -9.43 -12.04 -29.62
CA VAL A 4 -8.02 -11.93 -29.22
C VAL A 4 -7.71 -10.51 -28.77
N SER A 5 -8.24 -9.50 -29.46
CA SER A 5 -8.06 -8.10 -29.08
C SER A 5 -8.66 -7.78 -27.71
N LEU A 6 -9.84 -8.35 -27.41
CA LEU A 6 -10.48 -8.15 -26.11
C LEU A 6 -9.67 -8.75 -24.97
N VAL A 7 -9.14 -9.96 -25.14
CA VAL A 7 -8.33 -10.63 -24.13
C VAL A 7 -7.05 -9.82 -23.88
N ALA A 8 -6.39 -9.36 -24.94
CA ALA A 8 -5.19 -8.55 -24.82
C ALA A 8 -5.48 -7.22 -24.12
N TYR A 9 -6.63 -6.61 -24.43
CA TYR A 9 -7.03 -5.34 -23.83
C TYR A 9 -7.29 -5.51 -22.33
N ASN A 10 -7.98 -6.58 -21.91
CA ASN A 10 -8.23 -6.85 -20.50
C ASN A 10 -6.93 -7.12 -19.73
N GLY A 11 -6.00 -7.85 -20.35
CA GLY A 11 -4.70 -8.10 -19.76
C GLY A 11 -3.91 -6.81 -19.56
N LEU A 12 -3.95 -5.92 -20.55
CA LEU A 12 -3.28 -4.62 -20.47
C LEU A 12 -3.90 -3.75 -19.38
N GLN A 13 -5.23 -3.72 -19.28
CA GLN A 13 -5.91 -2.97 -18.22
C GLN A 13 -5.52 -3.49 -16.83
N ASN A 14 -5.47 -4.81 -16.66
CA ASN A 14 -5.11 -5.40 -15.38
C ASN A 14 -3.66 -5.10 -15.02
N GLN A 15 -2.75 -5.10 -15.99
CA GLN A 15 -1.37 -4.69 -15.77
C GLN A 15 -1.27 -3.23 -15.36
N ALA A 16 -2.04 -2.36 -16.02
CA ALA A 16 -2.07 -0.95 -15.69
C ALA A 16 -2.60 -0.71 -14.27
N LYS A 17 -3.67 -1.41 -13.89
CA LYS A 17 -4.23 -1.32 -12.53
C LYS A 17 -3.24 -1.82 -11.49
N THR A 18 -2.57 -2.93 -11.75
CA THR A 18 -1.58 -3.49 -10.84
C THR A 18 -0.41 -2.52 -10.67
N SER A 19 0.07 -1.94 -11.76
CA SER A 19 1.14 -0.94 -11.71
C SER A 19 0.73 0.30 -10.92
N ALA A 20 -0.50 0.76 -11.09
CA ALA A 20 -1.01 1.92 -10.35
C ALA A 20 -1.12 1.60 -8.85
N ALA A 21 -1.63 0.42 -8.50
CA ALA A 21 -1.71 -0.01 -7.10
C ALA A 21 -0.32 -0.14 -6.49
N LYS A 22 0.62 -0.67 -7.24
CA LYS A 22 2.01 -0.80 -6.81
C LYS A 22 2.64 0.57 -6.57
N SER A 23 2.37 1.54 -7.43
CA SER A 23 2.83 2.92 -7.25
C SER A 23 2.28 3.53 -5.97
N THR A 24 1.01 3.27 -5.66
CA THR A 24 0.39 3.74 -4.42
C THR A 24 1.13 3.14 -3.22
N VAL A 25 1.38 1.84 -3.25
CA VAL A 25 2.11 1.15 -2.18
C VAL A 25 3.53 1.68 -2.06
N ASP A 26 4.21 1.90 -3.17
CA ASP A 26 5.57 2.44 -3.17
C ASP A 26 5.61 3.83 -2.54
N SER A 27 4.61 4.67 -2.81
CA SER A 27 4.50 5.99 -2.20
C SER A 27 4.29 5.88 -0.68
N VAL A 28 3.38 5.01 -0.25
CA VAL A 28 3.13 4.79 1.18
C VAL A 28 4.39 4.26 1.87
N ALA A 29 5.05 3.29 1.25
CA ALA A 29 6.28 2.70 1.78
C ALA A 29 7.38 3.75 1.95
N LYS A 30 7.59 4.58 0.93
CA LYS A 30 8.59 5.64 0.97
C LYS A 30 8.29 6.65 2.07
N LYS A 31 7.02 7.05 2.19
CA LYS A 31 6.62 8.03 3.21
C LYS A 31 6.72 7.42 4.61
N ALA A 32 6.42 6.13 4.76
CA ALA A 32 6.59 5.44 6.05
C ALA A 32 8.05 5.42 6.46
N GLU A 33 8.97 5.20 5.52
CA GLU A 33 10.40 5.23 5.79
C GLU A 33 10.88 6.64 6.17
N LEU A 34 10.36 7.67 5.51
CA LEU A 34 10.67 9.05 5.87
C LEU A 34 10.14 9.39 7.26
N TYR A 35 8.96 8.91 7.60
CA TYR A 35 8.39 9.06 8.94
C TYR A 35 9.31 8.43 9.98
N ASN A 36 9.81 7.23 9.71
CA ASN A 36 10.74 6.55 10.61
C ASN A 36 12.03 7.35 10.79
N THR A 37 12.55 7.94 9.73
CA THR A 37 13.76 8.74 9.79
C THR A 37 13.57 9.99 10.65
N GLU A 38 12.42 10.63 10.56
CA GLU A 38 12.15 11.88 11.30
C GLU A 38 11.63 11.63 12.71
N GLU A 39 10.78 10.62 12.91
CA GLU A 39 10.09 10.38 14.17
C GLU A 39 10.71 9.25 15.00
N GLY A 40 11.64 8.48 14.44
CA GLY A 40 12.31 7.38 15.13
C GLY A 40 11.52 6.09 15.19
N LYS A 41 10.38 6.03 14.53
CA LYS A 41 9.52 4.83 14.46
C LYS A 41 8.70 4.88 13.19
N TYR A 42 8.19 3.73 12.78
CA TYR A 42 7.25 3.69 11.64
C TYR A 42 5.87 4.18 12.07
N PRO A 43 5.06 4.71 11.13
CA PRO A 43 3.73 5.18 11.49
C PRO A 43 2.82 4.04 11.93
N ASP A 44 1.92 4.33 12.88
CA ASP A 44 0.94 3.35 13.36
C ASP A 44 -0.10 2.99 12.30
N GLY A 45 -0.32 3.86 11.36
CA GLY A 45 -1.26 3.70 10.27
C GLY A 45 -1.11 4.79 9.24
N ILE A 46 -1.85 4.67 8.15
CA ILE A 46 -1.81 5.64 7.05
C ILE A 46 -2.24 7.03 7.52
N SER A 47 -3.10 7.10 8.54
CA SER A 47 -3.57 8.38 9.09
C SER A 47 -2.44 9.26 9.62
N LYS A 48 -1.33 8.67 10.03
CA LYS A 48 -0.16 9.44 10.48
C LYS A 48 0.52 10.16 9.32
N LEU A 49 0.30 9.69 8.11
CA LEU A 49 0.84 10.30 6.89
C LEU A 49 -0.15 11.30 6.29
N THR A 50 -1.41 10.91 6.17
CA THR A 50 -2.44 11.78 5.58
C THR A 50 -2.85 12.90 6.52
N GLY A 51 -2.74 12.69 7.84
CA GLY A 51 -3.06 13.70 8.85
C GLY A 51 -1.87 14.56 9.24
N ALA A 52 -0.70 14.35 8.64
CA ALA A 52 0.48 15.15 8.93
C ALA A 52 0.35 16.55 8.35
N ASP A 53 1.19 17.49 8.83
CA ASP A 53 1.30 18.80 8.22
C ASP A 53 1.76 18.66 6.78
N THR A 54 1.19 19.47 5.89
CA THR A 54 1.46 19.37 4.45
C THR A 54 2.92 19.66 4.09
N ASN A 55 3.66 20.33 4.97
CA ASN A 55 5.08 20.62 4.75
C ASN A 55 6.02 19.51 5.25
N LYS A 56 5.48 18.44 5.84
CA LYS A 56 6.29 17.31 6.26
C LYS A 56 6.69 16.46 5.06
N SER A 57 7.92 15.93 5.10
CA SER A 57 8.42 15.09 4.01
C SER A 57 7.62 13.81 3.83
N TYR A 58 6.99 13.32 4.90
CA TYR A 58 6.20 12.08 4.87
C TYR A 58 4.70 12.32 4.64
N TYR A 59 4.29 13.54 4.34
CA TYR A 59 2.88 13.82 4.08
C TYR A 59 2.40 13.18 2.78
N ILE A 60 1.21 12.57 2.82
CA ILE A 60 0.50 12.07 1.66
C ILE A 60 -0.89 12.72 1.63
N ALA A 61 -1.28 13.27 0.49
CA ALA A 61 -2.63 13.81 0.36
C ALA A 61 -3.66 12.67 0.49
N GLY A 62 -4.71 12.90 1.25
CA GLY A 62 -5.74 11.89 1.50
C GLY A 62 -6.48 11.43 0.25
N THR A 63 -6.39 12.19 -0.84
CA THR A 63 -6.97 11.82 -2.13
C THR A 63 -6.11 10.80 -2.90
N ASN A 64 -4.84 10.64 -2.50
CA ASN A 64 -3.90 9.77 -3.21
C ASN A 64 -3.83 8.36 -2.62
N VAL A 65 -4.38 8.15 -1.45
CA VAL A 65 -4.39 6.84 -0.80
C VAL A 65 -5.68 6.68 -0.01
N THR A 66 -6.27 5.48 -0.09
CA THR A 66 -7.46 5.13 0.68
C THR A 66 -7.08 4.01 1.65
N ASP A 67 -7.27 4.27 2.94
CA ASP A 67 -6.97 3.31 3.99
C ASP A 67 -8.13 2.32 4.13
N LEU A 68 -7.86 1.05 3.87
CA LEU A 68 -8.86 0.00 4.02
C LEU A 68 -9.10 -0.38 5.50
N GLY A 69 -8.26 0.12 6.42
CA GLY A 69 -8.35 -0.25 7.83
C GLY A 69 -8.03 -1.72 8.02
N THR A 70 -8.96 -2.48 8.57
CA THR A 70 -8.77 -3.92 8.79
C THR A 70 -9.23 -4.77 7.61
N ALA A 71 -9.87 -4.16 6.62
CA ALA A 71 -10.36 -4.88 5.45
C ALA A 71 -9.21 -5.23 4.50
N SER A 72 -9.29 -6.39 3.87
CA SER A 72 -8.31 -6.81 2.87
C SER A 72 -8.68 -6.29 1.49
N PRO A 73 -7.68 -5.97 0.65
CA PRO A 73 -7.95 -5.60 -0.74
C PRO A 73 -8.67 -6.74 -1.48
N THR A 74 -9.56 -6.38 -2.38
CA THR A 74 -10.30 -7.35 -3.20
C THR A 74 -10.16 -7.01 -4.67
N SER A 75 -10.67 -7.89 -5.54
CA SER A 75 -10.65 -7.64 -6.98
C SER A 75 -11.42 -6.39 -7.38
N GLY A 76 -12.34 -5.93 -6.54
CA GLY A 76 -13.08 -4.67 -6.77
C GLY A 76 -12.42 -3.45 -6.17
N ALA A 77 -11.25 -3.61 -5.54
CA ALA A 77 -10.56 -2.49 -4.91
C ALA A 77 -10.10 -1.47 -5.96
N LYS A 78 -10.10 -0.22 -5.56
CA LYS A 78 -9.50 0.84 -6.37
C LYS A 78 -7.98 0.78 -6.23
N THR A 79 -7.26 1.34 -7.22
CA THR A 79 -5.81 1.32 -7.22
C THR A 79 -5.17 2.17 -6.12
N THR A 80 -5.97 3.02 -5.47
CA THR A 80 -5.52 3.82 -4.31
C THR A 80 -5.78 3.13 -2.98
N GLU A 81 -6.51 2.01 -2.96
CA GLU A 81 -6.88 1.33 -1.73
C GLU A 81 -5.78 0.38 -1.28
N VAL A 82 -5.31 0.56 -0.06
CA VAL A 82 -4.27 -0.28 0.52
C VAL A 82 -4.61 -0.59 1.98
N LYS A 83 -4.12 -1.73 2.45
CA LYS A 83 -4.21 -2.12 3.85
C LYS A 83 -2.84 -1.95 4.48
N TYR A 84 -2.77 -1.20 5.56
CA TYR A 84 -1.53 -0.93 6.29
C TYR A 84 -1.60 -1.61 7.64
N GLU A 85 -0.60 -2.45 7.95
CA GLU A 85 -0.50 -3.13 9.23
C GLU A 85 0.87 -2.84 9.83
N LYS A 86 0.87 -2.21 11.00
CA LYS A 86 2.13 -1.98 11.71
C LYS A 86 2.71 -3.29 12.23
N CYS A 87 4.01 -3.35 12.35
CA CYS A 87 4.74 -4.51 12.89
C CYS A 87 5.42 -4.15 14.20
N GLY A 88 5.45 -5.11 15.10
CA GLY A 88 6.07 -4.94 16.40
C GLY A 88 5.07 -4.55 17.48
N SER A 89 5.43 -4.81 18.73
CA SER A 89 4.65 -4.38 19.90
C SER A 89 5.23 -3.08 20.43
N GLY A 90 4.36 -2.12 20.80
CA GLY A 90 4.79 -0.80 21.19
C GLY A 90 5.04 0.07 19.97
N ASP A 91 6.20 0.75 19.91
CA ASP A 91 6.54 1.58 18.76
C ASP A 91 6.77 0.69 17.53
N PRO A 92 6.12 0.99 16.39
CA PRO A 92 6.26 0.14 15.22
C PRO A 92 7.69 0.11 14.68
N THR A 93 8.18 -1.11 14.40
CA THR A 93 9.51 -1.32 13.82
C THR A 93 9.45 -1.48 12.31
N GLY A 94 8.26 -1.57 11.75
CA GLY A 94 8.02 -1.72 10.33
C GLY A 94 6.55 -1.78 10.05
N ALA A 95 6.21 -2.13 8.81
CA ALA A 95 4.82 -2.27 8.40
C ALA A 95 4.68 -3.18 7.21
N LYS A 96 3.50 -3.76 7.07
CA LYS A 96 3.08 -4.53 5.90
C LYS A 96 2.01 -3.76 5.17
N ILE A 97 2.24 -3.49 3.89
CA ILE A 97 1.32 -2.73 3.06
C ILE A 97 0.81 -3.66 1.97
N SER A 98 -0.48 -3.97 2.02
CA SER A 98 -1.09 -4.92 1.11
C SER A 98 -1.93 -4.22 0.04
N TYR A 99 -1.88 -4.74 -1.16
CA TYR A 99 -2.63 -4.22 -2.30
C TYR A 99 -3.09 -5.41 -3.16
N TYR A 100 -4.00 -5.12 -4.09
CA TYR A 100 -4.51 -6.18 -4.95
C TYR A 100 -3.74 -6.21 -6.28
N ASN A 101 -3.27 -7.42 -6.64
CA ASN A 101 -2.65 -7.66 -7.95
C ASN A 101 -3.74 -8.17 -8.90
N TYR A 102 -4.18 -7.29 -9.78
CA TYR A 102 -5.29 -7.58 -10.70
C TYR A 102 -4.90 -8.55 -11.80
N SER A 103 -3.61 -8.60 -12.14
CA SER A 103 -3.12 -9.53 -13.17
C SER A 103 -3.09 -10.97 -12.68
N GLU A 104 -2.79 -11.17 -11.40
CA GLU A 104 -2.68 -12.50 -10.81
C GLU A 104 -3.84 -12.85 -9.90
N ASN A 105 -4.79 -11.92 -9.73
CA ASN A 105 -5.98 -12.10 -8.88
C ASN A 105 -5.64 -12.54 -7.46
N LYS A 106 -4.68 -11.84 -6.86
CA LYS A 106 -4.27 -12.15 -5.48
C LYS A 106 -3.83 -10.88 -4.75
N ILE A 107 -3.77 -10.99 -3.43
CA ILE A 107 -3.25 -9.93 -2.57
C ILE A 107 -1.73 -10.04 -2.53
N GLU A 108 -1.06 -8.92 -2.72
CA GLU A 108 0.38 -8.82 -2.58
C GLU A 108 0.70 -7.91 -1.41
N THR A 109 1.81 -8.17 -0.73
CA THR A 109 2.21 -7.40 0.44
C THR A 109 3.63 -6.90 0.27
N ARG A 110 3.84 -5.61 0.54
CA ARG A 110 5.17 -5.02 0.62
C ARG A 110 5.50 -4.77 2.07
N VAL A 111 6.69 -5.20 2.49
CA VAL A 111 7.17 -5.00 3.87
C VAL A 111 8.17 -3.85 3.88
N VAL A 112 8.04 -2.95 4.85
CA VAL A 112 9.04 -1.90 5.12
C VAL A 112 9.53 -2.09 6.55
N GLY A 113 10.80 -1.78 6.77
CA GLY A 113 11.41 -1.96 8.09
C GLY A 113 11.50 -3.42 8.48
N ILE A 114 11.31 -3.68 9.77
CA ILE A 114 11.44 -5.03 10.34
C ILE A 114 10.06 -5.50 10.79
N CYS A 115 9.58 -6.58 10.17
CA CYS A 115 8.33 -7.22 10.55
C CYS A 115 8.68 -8.62 11.02
N PRO A 116 8.68 -8.88 12.34
CA PRO A 116 9.01 -10.20 12.85
C PRO A 116 8.06 -11.26 12.30
N ALA A 117 8.58 -12.46 12.13
CA ALA A 117 7.74 -13.58 11.74
C ALA A 117 6.66 -13.79 12.80
N PRO A 118 5.45 -14.25 12.39
CA PRO A 118 4.41 -14.56 13.38
C PRO A 118 4.90 -15.62 14.34
N ALA A 119 4.43 -15.53 15.60
CA ALA A 119 4.77 -16.51 16.61
C ALA A 119 4.31 -17.90 16.18
N PRO A 120 5.09 -18.96 16.43
CA PRO A 120 4.69 -20.32 16.07
C PRO A 120 3.44 -20.81 16.82
#